data_6fa4466ff9ecb4b7afee50dba4c4ae64
#
_entry.id   6fa4466ff9ecb4b7afee50dba4c4ae64
#
_cell.length_a   1.000
_cell.length_b   1.000
_cell.length_c   1.000
_cell.angle_alpha   90.00
_cell.angle_beta   90.00
_cell.angle_gamma   90.00
#
_symmetry.space_group_name_H-M   'P 1'
#
loop_
_entity.id
_entity.type
_entity.pdbx_description
1 polymer ?
#
loop_
_entity_poly.entity_id
_entity_poly.type
_entity_poly.pdbx_seq_one_letter_code
_entity_poly.pdbx_strand_id
1 'polypeptide(L)'
;IYEDGSVMDIVGIRCKDLNTQSSDELEMDMLQLTQFFSTYKDDIKIISINIPTNCEKQITFVSKKIEQCKNEFRKQQLDIKLKELEWVQKNRLTKEFFIEYFSRDLEEHRKQSLSISQSLESRNLLLKISKKEKDIVLMKMNNKNIRA
;
A
#
# COMPACT_ATOMS: atom_id res chain seq x y z
N ILE A 1 -11.50 -5.39 -16.29
CA ILE A 1 -11.58 -6.17 -17.53
C ILE A 1 -11.95 -5.20 -18.63
N TYR A 2 -11.23 -5.25 -19.73
CA TYR A 2 -11.50 -4.44 -20.92
C TYR A 2 -12.51 -5.13 -21.86
N GLU A 3 -13.01 -4.42 -22.85
CA GLU A 3 -14.00 -4.95 -23.80
C GLU A 3 -13.46 -6.08 -24.65
N ASP A 4 -12.16 -6.13 -24.90
CA ASP A 4 -11.45 -7.20 -25.63
C ASP A 4 -11.17 -8.46 -24.78
N GLY A 5 -11.60 -8.47 -23.51
CA GLY A 5 -11.39 -9.55 -22.56
C GLY A 5 -10.07 -9.50 -21.81
N SER A 6 -9.18 -8.56 -22.14
CA SER A 6 -7.93 -8.37 -21.42
C SER A 6 -8.19 -7.84 -20.00
N VAL A 7 -7.26 -8.11 -19.09
CA VAL A 7 -7.38 -7.76 -17.68
C VAL A 7 -6.17 -6.93 -17.26
N MET A 8 -6.40 -5.82 -16.61
CA MET A 8 -5.38 -5.05 -15.90
C MET A 8 -5.66 -5.12 -14.41
N ASP A 9 -4.62 -5.33 -13.63
CA ASP A 9 -4.74 -5.29 -12.16
C ASP A 9 -3.56 -4.58 -11.52
N ILE A 10 -3.75 -4.16 -10.26
CA ILE A 10 -2.79 -3.38 -9.50
C ILE A 10 -2.60 -4.03 -8.13
N VAL A 11 -1.35 -4.19 -7.72
CA VAL A 11 -0.95 -4.61 -6.38
C VAL A 11 -0.01 -3.57 -5.78
N GLY A 12 -0.06 -3.39 -4.46
CA GLY A 12 0.86 -2.50 -3.75
C GLY A 12 2.18 -3.19 -3.41
N ILE A 13 3.24 -2.42 -3.36
CA ILE A 13 4.52 -2.83 -2.77
C ILE A 13 4.59 -2.23 -1.37
N ARG A 14 4.77 -3.08 -0.37
CA ARG A 14 4.93 -2.62 1.01
C ARG A 14 6.30 -1.99 1.21
N CYS A 15 6.31 -0.70 1.45
CA CYS A 15 7.51 0.01 1.88
C CYS A 15 7.73 -0.23 3.37
N LYS A 16 8.88 -0.76 3.74
CA LYS A 16 9.30 -0.92 5.12
C LYS A 16 10.17 0.26 5.53
N ASP A 17 10.18 0.59 6.83
CA ASP A 17 11.02 1.67 7.35
C ASP A 17 12.47 1.19 7.44
N LEU A 18 13.34 1.80 6.63
CA LEU A 18 14.78 1.48 6.57
C LEU A 18 15.50 1.69 7.90
N ASN A 19 14.99 2.57 8.77
CA ASN A 19 15.63 2.84 10.06
C ASN A 19 15.36 1.74 11.10
N THR A 20 14.33 0.92 10.88
CA THR A 20 13.93 -0.15 11.81
C THR A 20 14.36 -1.54 11.33
N GLN A 21 14.81 -1.66 10.08
CA GLN A 21 15.32 -2.92 9.52
C GLN A 21 16.81 -3.10 9.83
N SER A 22 17.21 -4.35 10.05
CA SER A 22 18.62 -4.73 10.02
C SER A 22 19.16 -4.72 8.60
N SER A 23 20.49 -4.61 8.45
CA SER A 23 21.16 -4.69 7.13
C SER A 23 20.84 -6.00 6.41
N ASP A 24 20.79 -7.12 7.14
CA ASP A 24 20.51 -8.45 6.58
C ASP A 24 19.05 -8.53 6.06
N GLU A 25 18.10 -7.98 6.81
CA GLU A 25 16.69 -7.92 6.35
C GLU A 25 16.54 -7.08 5.10
N LEU A 26 17.21 -5.94 5.03
CA LEU A 26 17.21 -5.07 3.86
C LEU A 26 17.82 -5.78 2.65
N GLU A 27 18.97 -6.43 2.81
CA GLU A 27 19.62 -7.19 1.74
C GLU A 27 18.72 -8.31 1.21
N MET A 28 18.07 -9.06 2.09
CA MET A 28 17.14 -10.12 1.71
C MET A 28 15.89 -9.58 0.99
N ASP A 29 15.36 -8.43 1.39
CA ASP A 29 14.25 -7.79 0.70
C ASP A 29 14.65 -7.30 -0.69
N MET A 30 15.87 -6.74 -0.84
CA MET A 30 16.42 -6.34 -2.12
C MET A 30 16.65 -7.54 -3.05
N LEU A 31 17.19 -8.64 -2.53
CA LEU A 31 17.38 -9.88 -3.29
C LEU A 31 16.03 -10.43 -3.79
N GLN A 32 15.00 -10.42 -2.94
CA GLN A 32 13.67 -10.88 -3.31
C GLN A 32 13.06 -10.04 -4.45
N LEU A 33 13.16 -8.72 -4.36
CA LEU A 33 12.70 -7.82 -5.43
C LEU A 33 13.49 -8.02 -6.71
N THR A 34 14.81 -8.14 -6.61
CA THR A 34 15.68 -8.40 -7.77
C THR A 34 15.32 -9.71 -8.43
N GLN A 35 15.10 -10.78 -7.64
CA GLN A 35 14.69 -12.08 -8.16
C GLN A 35 13.32 -11.98 -8.84
N PHE A 36 12.35 -11.30 -8.23
CA PHE A 36 11.05 -11.08 -8.84
C PHE A 36 11.18 -10.40 -10.20
N PHE A 37 11.86 -9.26 -10.29
CA PHE A 37 12.02 -8.51 -11.55
C PHE A 37 12.85 -9.25 -12.61
N SER A 38 13.75 -10.16 -12.19
CA SER A 38 14.55 -10.97 -13.13
C SER A 38 13.78 -12.17 -13.67
N THR A 39 12.82 -12.70 -12.92
CA THR A 39 12.08 -13.92 -13.28
C THR A 39 10.72 -13.65 -13.90
N TYR A 40 10.12 -12.51 -13.58
CA TYR A 40 8.83 -12.13 -14.15
C TYR A 40 9.03 -11.67 -15.59
N LYS A 41 8.41 -12.38 -16.54
CA LYS A 41 8.66 -12.21 -17.98
C LYS A 41 7.61 -11.37 -18.71
N ASP A 42 6.48 -11.13 -18.05
CA ASP A 42 5.39 -10.39 -18.65
C ASP A 42 5.54 -8.88 -18.39
N ASP A 43 4.80 -8.08 -19.14
CA ASP A 43 4.86 -6.62 -19.01
C ASP A 43 4.29 -6.16 -17.67
N ILE A 44 5.07 -5.34 -16.97
CA ILE A 44 4.65 -4.67 -15.74
C ILE A 44 5.00 -3.19 -15.80
N LYS A 45 4.23 -2.40 -15.05
CA LYS A 45 4.50 -0.99 -14.86
C LYS A 45 4.64 -0.69 -13.38
N ILE A 46 5.75 -0.08 -12.99
CA ILE A 46 5.97 0.40 -11.63
C ILE A 46 5.39 1.81 -11.51
N ILE A 47 4.49 2.00 -10.55
CA ILE A 47 3.82 3.25 -10.29
C ILE A 47 4.29 3.79 -8.95
N SER A 48 4.71 5.05 -8.91
CA SER A 48 5.02 5.78 -7.68
C SER A 48 4.14 7.01 -7.58
N ILE A 49 3.28 7.06 -6.57
CA ILE A 49 2.36 8.17 -6.34
C ILE A 49 2.31 8.59 -4.88
N ASN A 50 1.95 9.86 -4.66
CA ASN A 50 1.68 10.37 -3.33
C ASN A 50 0.19 10.22 -3.02
N ILE A 51 -0.13 9.46 -1.96
CA ILE A 51 -1.50 9.21 -1.48
C ILE A 51 -1.66 9.87 -0.11
N PRO A 52 -2.87 10.38 0.25
CA PRO A 52 -3.13 10.81 1.61
C PRO A 52 -2.80 9.72 2.62
N THR A 53 -2.08 10.09 3.68
CA THR A 53 -1.70 9.12 4.72
C THR A 53 -2.96 8.60 5.41
N ASN A 54 -3.16 7.29 5.39
CA ASN A 54 -4.31 6.65 6.03
C ASN A 54 -4.01 6.38 7.51
N CYS A 55 -4.63 7.14 8.40
CA CYS A 55 -4.54 6.98 9.85
C CYS A 55 -5.84 6.41 10.48
N GLU A 56 -6.82 5.94 9.70
CA GLU A 56 -8.13 5.51 10.21
C GLU A 56 -8.04 4.47 11.33
N LYS A 57 -7.15 3.48 11.18
CA LYS A 57 -6.97 2.43 12.20
C LYS A 57 -6.42 3.00 13.52
N GLN A 58 -5.44 3.89 13.42
CA GLN A 58 -4.83 4.55 14.58
C GLN A 58 -5.83 5.50 15.24
N ILE A 59 -6.58 6.29 14.48
CA ILE A 59 -7.63 7.18 14.96
C ILE A 59 -8.69 6.38 15.71
N THR A 60 -9.22 5.31 15.11
CA THR A 60 -10.21 4.43 15.74
C THR A 60 -9.68 3.80 17.04
N PHE A 61 -8.41 3.37 17.06
CA PHE A 61 -7.80 2.81 18.25
C PHE A 61 -7.66 3.83 19.36
N VAL A 62 -7.17 5.02 19.06
CA VAL A 62 -6.99 6.10 20.04
C VAL A 62 -8.33 6.58 20.59
N SER A 63 -9.36 6.76 19.72
CA SER A 63 -10.71 7.13 20.12
C SER A 63 -11.31 6.14 21.13
N LYS A 64 -11.22 4.84 20.87
CA LYS A 64 -11.64 3.80 21.82
C LYS A 64 -10.89 3.85 23.14
N LYS A 65 -9.58 4.18 23.11
CA LYS A 65 -8.79 4.35 24.34
C LYS A 65 -9.22 5.56 25.15
N ILE A 66 -9.61 6.65 24.51
CA ILE A 66 -10.15 7.85 25.17
C ILE A 66 -11.44 7.52 25.91
N GLU A 67 -12.38 6.82 25.22
CA GLU A 67 -13.67 6.42 25.82
C GLU A 67 -13.49 5.54 27.07
N GLN A 68 -12.49 4.65 27.06
CA GLN A 68 -12.21 3.72 28.17
C GLN A 68 -11.33 4.33 29.26
N CYS A 69 -10.77 5.52 29.06
CA CYS A 69 -9.80 6.11 29.97
C CYS A 69 -10.47 6.83 31.13
N LYS A 70 -10.19 6.40 32.37
CA LYS A 70 -10.69 7.02 33.59
C LYS A 70 -9.75 8.10 34.16
N ASN A 71 -8.50 8.14 33.72
CA ASN A 71 -7.50 9.08 34.16
C ASN A 71 -7.50 10.31 33.27
N GLU A 72 -7.82 11.49 33.86
CA GLU A 72 -8.00 12.73 33.09
C GLU A 72 -6.70 13.21 32.43
N PHE A 73 -5.55 13.08 33.09
CA PHE A 73 -4.26 13.45 32.50
C PHE A 73 -3.93 12.59 31.27
N ARG A 74 -4.14 11.28 31.41
CA ARG A 74 -3.91 10.34 30.30
C ARG A 74 -4.90 10.57 29.13
N LYS A 75 -6.12 10.95 29.44
CA LYS A 75 -7.13 11.29 28.44
C LYS A 75 -6.70 12.51 27.64
N GLN A 76 -6.22 13.57 28.28
CA GLN A 76 -5.67 14.75 27.61
C GLN A 76 -4.51 14.42 26.66
N GLN A 77 -3.60 13.51 27.04
CA GLN A 77 -2.50 13.07 26.17
C GLN A 77 -3.02 12.30 24.95
N LEU A 78 -4.04 11.48 25.13
CA LEU A 78 -4.69 10.75 24.03
C LEU A 78 -5.44 11.71 23.09
N ASP A 79 -6.09 12.75 23.62
CA ASP A 79 -6.76 13.78 22.80
C ASP A 79 -5.76 14.56 21.94
N ILE A 80 -4.60 14.90 22.49
CA ILE A 80 -3.51 15.53 21.73
C ILE A 80 -3.08 14.60 20.59
N LYS A 81 -2.87 13.31 20.91
CA LYS A 81 -2.48 12.31 19.90
C LYS A 81 -3.53 12.11 18.80
N LEU A 82 -4.80 12.14 19.17
CA LEU A 82 -5.90 12.07 18.21
C LEU A 82 -5.85 13.24 17.22
N LYS A 83 -5.72 14.46 17.71
CA LYS A 83 -5.61 15.67 16.87
C LYS A 83 -4.38 15.63 15.95
N GLU A 84 -3.25 15.12 16.43
CA GLU A 84 -2.06 14.91 15.58
C GLU A 84 -2.34 13.94 14.43
N LEU A 85 -2.99 12.80 14.70
CA LEU A 85 -3.33 11.82 13.69
C LEU A 85 -4.31 12.36 12.66
N GLU A 86 -5.34 13.08 13.08
CA GLU A 86 -6.30 13.75 12.20
C GLU A 86 -5.62 14.79 11.31
N TRP A 87 -4.68 15.57 11.89
CA TRP A 87 -3.90 16.55 11.13
C TRP A 87 -3.01 15.85 10.09
N VAL A 88 -2.32 14.76 10.46
CA VAL A 88 -1.49 13.95 9.55
C VAL A 88 -2.32 13.40 8.40
N GLN A 89 -3.48 12.81 8.70
CA GLN A 89 -4.38 12.27 7.68
C GLN A 89 -4.85 13.33 6.69
N LYS A 90 -5.09 14.56 7.16
CA LYS A 90 -5.58 15.66 6.33
C LYS A 90 -4.48 16.34 5.51
N ASN A 91 -3.26 16.43 6.06
CA ASN A 91 -2.22 17.32 5.52
C ASN A 91 -0.99 16.60 4.97
N ARG A 92 -0.78 15.31 5.32
CA ARG A 92 0.38 14.56 4.84
C ARG A 92 0.05 13.64 3.69
N LEU A 93 0.98 13.57 2.76
CA LEU A 93 1.00 12.60 1.67
C LEU A 93 2.14 11.62 1.91
N THR A 94 1.87 10.34 1.69
CA THR A 94 2.86 9.27 1.73
C THR A 94 3.11 8.80 0.30
N LYS A 95 4.38 8.64 -0.05
CA LYS A 95 4.75 8.04 -1.34
C LYS A 95 4.56 6.54 -1.24
N GLU A 96 3.71 6.01 -2.12
CA GLU A 96 3.44 4.58 -2.21
C GLU A 96 3.81 4.05 -3.60
N PHE A 97 4.13 2.76 -3.66
CA PHE A 97 4.56 2.09 -4.86
C PHE A 97 3.61 0.95 -5.18
N PHE A 98 3.31 0.81 -6.47
CA PHE A 98 2.40 -0.20 -6.99
C PHE A 98 3.02 -0.87 -8.22
N ILE A 99 2.60 -2.11 -8.47
CA ILE A 99 2.84 -2.83 -9.70
C ILE A 99 1.50 -2.94 -10.42
N GLU A 100 1.42 -2.39 -11.62
CA GLU A 100 0.34 -2.61 -12.58
C GLU A 100 0.79 -3.70 -13.55
N TYR A 101 -0.03 -4.69 -13.77
CA TYR A 101 0.25 -5.80 -14.68
C TYR A 101 -0.95 -6.11 -15.57
N PHE A 102 -0.67 -6.68 -16.73
CA PHE A 102 -1.63 -6.86 -17.80
C PHE A 102 -1.68 -8.35 -18.19
N SER A 103 -2.88 -8.83 -18.48
CA SER A 103 -3.14 -10.20 -18.85
C SER A 103 -4.08 -10.22 -20.05
N ARG A 104 -3.88 -11.15 -20.97
CA ARG A 104 -4.72 -11.29 -22.17
C ARG A 104 -6.13 -11.78 -21.84
N ASP A 105 -6.24 -12.57 -20.78
CA ASP A 105 -7.50 -13.16 -20.34
C ASP A 105 -7.49 -13.44 -18.82
N LEU A 106 -8.62 -13.90 -18.29
CA LEU A 106 -8.80 -14.24 -16.88
C LEU A 106 -7.95 -15.41 -16.40
N GLU A 107 -7.62 -16.36 -17.28
CA GLU A 107 -6.81 -17.51 -16.90
C GLU A 107 -5.36 -17.10 -16.71
N GLU A 108 -4.81 -16.34 -17.65
CA GLU A 108 -3.48 -15.73 -17.52
C GLU A 108 -3.40 -14.81 -16.31
N HIS A 109 -4.43 -13.99 -16.07
CA HIS A 109 -4.51 -13.13 -14.90
C HIS A 109 -4.40 -13.91 -13.58
N ARG A 110 -5.09 -15.05 -13.45
CA ARG A 110 -4.97 -15.89 -12.26
C ARG A 110 -3.56 -16.44 -12.07
N LYS A 111 -2.91 -16.88 -13.16
CA LYS A 111 -1.52 -17.38 -13.11
C LYS A 111 -0.53 -16.29 -12.72
N GLN A 112 -0.65 -15.11 -13.32
CA GLN A 112 0.21 -13.96 -13.00
C GLN A 112 -0.01 -13.46 -11.57
N SER A 113 -1.25 -13.32 -11.13
CA SER A 113 -1.58 -12.92 -9.76
C SER A 113 -1.00 -13.89 -8.72
N LEU A 114 -1.08 -15.20 -8.98
CA LEU A 114 -0.50 -16.22 -8.12
C LEU A 114 1.03 -16.12 -8.10
N SER A 115 1.67 -15.95 -9.26
CA SER A 115 3.13 -15.81 -9.38
C SER A 115 3.64 -14.58 -8.62
N ILE A 116 2.98 -13.42 -8.77
CA ILE A 116 3.31 -12.19 -8.06
C ILE A 116 3.15 -12.40 -6.54
N SER A 117 2.04 -13.02 -6.12
CA SER A 117 1.78 -13.29 -4.71
C SER A 117 2.84 -14.21 -4.12
N GLN A 118 3.14 -15.32 -4.74
CA GLN A 118 4.17 -16.27 -4.26
C GLN A 118 5.54 -15.63 -4.16
N SER A 119 5.89 -14.78 -5.13
CA SER A 119 7.19 -14.12 -5.16
C SER A 119 7.35 -13.04 -4.07
N LEU A 120 6.31 -12.28 -3.75
CA LEU A 120 6.41 -11.11 -2.87
C LEU A 120 5.86 -11.34 -1.46
N GLU A 121 4.95 -12.30 -1.24
CA GLU A 121 4.37 -12.57 0.08
C GLU A 121 5.39 -13.19 1.06
N SER A 122 6.34 -13.97 0.58
CA SER A 122 7.35 -14.65 1.42
C SER A 122 8.13 -13.69 2.32
N ARG A 123 8.36 -12.47 1.86
CA ARG A 123 9.04 -11.40 2.60
C ARG A 123 8.10 -10.28 3.05
N ASN A 124 6.79 -10.51 2.98
CA ASN A 124 5.76 -9.51 3.31
C ASN A 124 5.92 -8.18 2.51
N LEU A 125 6.37 -8.30 1.26
CA LEU A 125 6.55 -7.16 0.35
C LEU A 125 5.28 -6.86 -0.45
N LEU A 126 4.34 -7.80 -0.54
CA LEU A 126 3.06 -7.61 -1.21
C LEU A 126 2.07 -6.88 -0.30
N LEU A 127 1.42 -5.87 -0.84
CA LEU A 127 0.28 -5.21 -0.22
C LEU A 127 -0.95 -5.43 -1.11
N LYS A 128 -1.89 -6.23 -0.62
CA LYS A 128 -3.20 -6.39 -1.27
C LYS A 128 -4.03 -5.15 -1.02
N ILE A 129 -4.43 -4.50 -2.09
CA ILE A 129 -5.23 -3.27 -2.05
C ILE A 129 -6.67 -3.55 -2.45
N SER A 130 -7.60 -2.86 -1.82
CA SER A 130 -9.03 -2.93 -2.11
C SER A 130 -9.37 -2.31 -3.47
N LYS A 131 -10.55 -2.62 -4.00
CA LYS A 131 -11.04 -2.00 -5.24
C LYS A 131 -11.04 -0.47 -5.15
N LYS A 132 -11.48 0.09 -4.02
CA LYS A 132 -11.50 1.55 -3.78
C LYS A 132 -10.09 2.17 -3.87
N GLU A 133 -9.08 1.49 -3.32
CA GLU A 133 -7.69 1.94 -3.40
C GLU A 133 -7.16 1.85 -4.84
N LYS A 134 -7.50 0.79 -5.59
CA LYS A 134 -7.15 0.69 -7.02
C LYS A 134 -7.76 1.83 -7.83
N ASP A 135 -9.03 2.18 -7.57
CA ASP A 135 -9.70 3.30 -8.24
C ASP A 135 -8.99 4.64 -7.92
N ILE A 136 -8.55 4.86 -6.68
CA ILE A 136 -7.77 6.05 -6.30
C ILE A 136 -6.42 6.10 -7.04
N VAL A 137 -5.72 4.97 -7.14
CA VAL A 137 -4.45 4.88 -7.90
C VAL A 137 -4.69 5.28 -9.36
N LEU A 138 -5.70 4.70 -10.02
CA LEU A 138 -6.06 4.99 -11.40
C LEU A 138 -6.46 6.45 -11.61
N MET A 139 -7.28 7.00 -10.72
CA MET A 139 -7.65 8.42 -10.78
C MET A 139 -6.42 9.34 -10.67
N LYS A 140 -5.49 9.03 -9.79
CA LYS A 140 -4.26 9.84 -9.62
C LYS A 140 -3.28 9.69 -10.78
N MET A 141 -3.22 8.54 -11.42
CA MET A 141 -2.43 8.35 -12.63
C MET A 141 -2.94 9.23 -13.77
N ASN A 142 -4.25 9.34 -13.91
CA ASN A 142 -4.89 10.15 -14.96
C ASN A 142 -4.92 11.65 -14.62
N ASN A 143 -4.94 12.00 -13.34
CA ASN A 143 -5.04 13.38 -12.84
C ASN A 143 -4.11 13.62 -11.66
N LYS A 144 -2.88 14.03 -11.93
CA LYS A 144 -1.84 14.28 -10.90
C LYS A 144 -2.23 15.32 -9.84
N ASN A 145 -3.17 16.20 -10.12
CA ASN A 145 -3.56 17.33 -9.28
C ASN A 145 -4.77 17.04 -8.37
N ILE A 146 -5.40 15.88 -8.47
CA ILE A 146 -6.52 15.52 -7.59
C ILE A 146 -5.95 15.21 -6.19
N ARG A 147 -6.42 15.99 -5.20
CA ARG A 147 -6.36 15.61 -3.79
C ARG A 147 -7.53 14.63 -3.55
N ALA A 148 -7.24 13.35 -3.54
CA ALA A 148 -8.23 12.31 -3.20
C ALA A 148 -8.43 12.28 -1.70
#